data_11b73f8a354ec743bf885d53affacde4
#
_entry.id   11b73f8a354ec743bf885d53affacde4
#
_cell.length_a   1.000
_cell.length_b   1.000
_cell.length_c   1.000
_cell.angle_alpha   90.00
_cell.angle_beta   90.00
_cell.angle_gamma   90.00
#
_symmetry.space_group_name_H-M   'P 1'
#
loop_
_entity.id
_entity.type
_entity.pdbx_description
1 polymer ?
#
loop_
_entity_poly.entity_id
_entity_poly.type
_entity_poly.pdbx_seq_one_letter_code
_entity_poly.pdbx_strand_id
1 'polypeptide(L)'
;MNRFLSLAVILVLILTLAGCGAGTAAPIQPETTPAPSAEPTEEPLESTASAVTSEPVQTGLFAEQIFSGADGDIHYSYYLPDSYDGSRKFPMMVVMPGYNMMWFGEDSSGSNLNWSGFTAWTRLDTEMVVVSAQLTDWGEKSARQAIELTEYFINNFAVDTSRVYAAGYSAGGETMSRAVSMRPDLYAAYLHGASQ
;
A
#
# COMPACT_ATOMS: atom_id res chain seq x y z
N MET A 1 -36.99 29.21 28.84
CA MET A 1 -37.06 28.98 30.31
C MET A 1 -36.70 27.54 30.52
N ASN A 2 -35.73 27.25 31.39
CA ASN A 2 -35.11 25.98 31.82
C ASN A 2 -33.96 25.52 30.89
N ARG A 3 -32.72 25.70 31.24
CA ARG A 3 -31.76 25.56 32.37
C ARG A 3 -31.66 24.14 32.90
N PHE A 4 -30.38 23.71 33.01
CA PHE A 4 -29.72 22.65 33.82
C PHE A 4 -29.40 21.38 33.03
N LEU A 5 -28.27 20.71 33.19
CA LEU A 5 -27.18 20.80 34.17
C LEU A 5 -25.94 20.04 33.63
N SER A 6 -24.78 20.62 33.82
CA SER A 6 -23.46 19.98 33.67
C SER A 6 -23.30 18.83 34.67
N LEU A 7 -22.64 17.73 34.23
CA LEU A 7 -21.96 16.84 35.15
C LEU A 7 -20.58 16.47 34.60
N ALA A 8 -19.57 17.05 35.22
CA ALA A 8 -18.17 16.68 35.07
C ALA A 8 -17.91 15.41 35.88
N VAL A 9 -17.33 14.39 35.27
CA VAL A 9 -16.75 13.24 35.98
C VAL A 9 -15.24 13.30 35.83
N ILE A 10 -14.59 13.66 36.92
CA ILE A 10 -13.13 13.59 37.12
C ILE A 10 -12.82 12.14 37.52
N LEU A 11 -12.04 11.43 36.72
CA LEU A 11 -11.50 10.12 37.14
C LEU A 11 -10.03 10.28 37.51
N VAL A 12 -9.74 10.02 38.77
CA VAL A 12 -8.41 10.06 39.37
C VAL A 12 -7.66 8.78 39.00
N LEU A 13 -6.47 8.95 38.43
CA LEU A 13 -5.55 7.85 38.12
C LEU A 13 -4.64 7.61 39.34
N ILE A 14 -4.69 6.44 39.98
CA ILE A 14 -3.77 6.01 41.02
C ILE A 14 -2.63 5.20 40.37
N LEU A 15 -1.42 5.73 40.52
CA LEU A 15 -0.16 5.07 40.16
C LEU A 15 0.23 4.13 41.36
N THR A 16 0.49 2.87 41.08
CA THR A 16 1.24 2.00 41.99
C THR A 16 2.52 1.53 41.32
N LEU A 17 3.64 2.00 41.87
CA LEU A 17 4.98 1.45 41.65
C LEU A 17 5.21 0.35 42.70
N ALA A 18 5.76 -0.76 42.29
CA ALA A 18 6.74 -1.59 43.02
C ALA A 18 7.00 -2.88 42.23
N GLY A 19 8.25 -3.19 41.93
CA GLY A 19 9.02 -4.25 42.49
C GLY A 19 10.26 -4.58 41.66
N CYS A 20 11.42 -4.22 42.18
CA CYS A 20 12.73 -4.71 41.75
C CYS A 20 12.88 -6.21 42.02
N GLY A 21 13.33 -6.97 41.00
CA GLY A 21 13.83 -8.33 41.13
C GLY A 21 15.24 -8.45 40.57
N ALA A 22 16.25 -8.52 41.41
CA ALA A 22 17.63 -8.78 41.06
C ALA A 22 17.83 -10.27 40.77
N GLY A 23 18.26 -10.61 39.55
CA GLY A 23 18.69 -11.96 39.18
C GLY A 23 20.21 -11.99 38.99
N THR A 24 20.88 -12.79 39.83
CA THR A 24 22.33 -13.01 39.89
C THR A 24 22.86 -13.69 38.64
N ALA A 25 23.95 -13.14 38.11
CA ALA A 25 24.74 -13.71 37.00
C ALA A 25 25.62 -14.87 37.53
N ALA A 26 25.63 -15.98 36.80
CA ALA A 26 26.57 -17.08 36.97
C ALA A 26 27.80 -16.89 36.09
N PRO A 27 29.01 -17.32 36.48
CA PRO A 27 30.25 -17.05 35.75
C PRO A 27 30.46 -18.01 34.61
N ILE A 28 30.91 -17.43 33.47
CA ILE A 28 31.30 -18.14 32.24
C ILE A 28 32.73 -18.68 32.40
N GLN A 29 32.89 -19.99 32.22
CA GLN A 29 34.20 -20.64 32.08
C GLN A 29 34.73 -20.46 30.64
N PRO A 30 36.07 -20.29 30.43
CA PRO A 30 36.62 -20.19 29.10
C PRO A 30 36.82 -21.59 28.51
N GLU A 31 36.29 -21.78 27.31
CA GLU A 31 36.42 -22.99 26.52
C GLU A 31 37.64 -22.86 25.58
N THR A 32 38.41 -23.92 25.50
CA THR A 32 39.71 -24.02 24.85
C THR A 32 39.61 -24.06 23.33
N THR A 33 40.44 -23.27 22.66
CA THR A 33 40.68 -23.23 21.22
C THR A 33 41.32 -24.54 20.70
N PRO A 34 40.79 -25.15 19.64
CA PRO A 34 41.51 -26.12 18.83
C PRO A 34 42.28 -25.41 17.69
N ALA A 35 43.46 -25.93 17.41
CA ALA A 35 44.43 -25.46 16.39
C ALA A 35 43.93 -25.61 14.94
N PRO A 36 44.51 -24.85 13.97
CA PRO A 36 44.03 -24.77 12.60
C PRO A 36 44.32 -26.01 11.79
N SER A 37 43.32 -26.56 11.15
CA SER A 37 43.43 -27.60 10.11
C SER A 37 43.56 -26.93 8.73
N ALA A 38 44.36 -27.55 7.87
CA ALA A 38 44.84 -27.08 6.60
C ALA A 38 43.72 -26.65 5.61
N GLU A 39 43.99 -25.53 4.92
CA GLU A 39 43.25 -25.06 3.75
C GLU A 39 43.26 -26.07 2.60
N PRO A 40 42.16 -26.35 1.96
CA PRO A 40 42.12 -26.79 0.57
C PRO A 40 42.16 -25.57 -0.36
N THR A 41 43.15 -25.55 -1.23
CA THR A 41 43.25 -24.61 -2.34
C THR A 41 42.04 -24.75 -3.25
N GLU A 42 41.14 -23.77 -3.22
CA GLU A 42 40.09 -23.66 -4.23
C GLU A 42 40.63 -22.92 -5.45
N GLU A 43 40.61 -23.62 -6.60
CA GLU A 43 40.75 -23.00 -7.91
C GLU A 43 39.63 -21.99 -8.16
N PRO A 44 39.89 -20.86 -8.84
CA PRO A 44 38.87 -19.89 -9.19
C PRO A 44 37.93 -20.50 -10.21
N LEU A 45 36.69 -20.83 -9.79
CA LEU A 45 35.58 -21.01 -10.71
C LEU A 45 35.30 -19.69 -11.40
N GLU A 46 35.68 -19.57 -12.67
CA GLU A 46 35.21 -18.50 -13.54
C GLU A 46 33.66 -18.55 -13.56
N SER A 47 33.07 -17.65 -12.81
CA SER A 47 31.65 -17.36 -12.89
C SER A 47 31.36 -16.67 -14.23
N THR A 48 30.96 -17.46 -15.23
CA THR A 48 30.29 -16.89 -16.41
C THR A 48 28.96 -16.32 -15.97
N ALA A 49 28.96 -15.06 -15.57
CA ALA A 49 27.75 -14.28 -15.40
C ALA A 49 27.08 -14.19 -16.77
N SER A 50 26.13 -15.07 -17.05
CA SER A 50 25.15 -14.86 -18.11
C SER A 50 24.46 -13.54 -17.82
N ALA A 51 24.72 -12.53 -18.65
CA ALA A 51 23.94 -11.31 -18.65
C ALA A 51 22.51 -11.71 -19.00
N VAL A 52 21.64 -11.77 -17.96
CA VAL A 52 20.19 -11.84 -18.16
C VAL A 52 19.83 -10.48 -18.76
N THR A 53 19.65 -10.44 -20.06
CA THR A 53 19.05 -9.29 -20.76
C THR A 53 17.60 -9.24 -20.30
N SER A 54 17.32 -8.49 -19.25
CA SER A 54 15.95 -8.21 -18.86
C SER A 54 15.33 -7.36 -19.96
N GLU A 55 14.23 -7.84 -20.54
CA GLU A 55 13.40 -7.02 -21.44
C GLU A 55 13.08 -5.70 -20.72
N PRO A 56 13.06 -4.57 -21.45
CA PRO A 56 12.73 -3.29 -20.86
C PRO A 56 11.32 -3.33 -20.27
N VAL A 57 11.19 -2.87 -19.01
CA VAL A 57 9.89 -2.79 -18.34
C VAL A 57 9.03 -1.79 -19.10
N GLN A 58 7.82 -2.19 -19.49
CA GLN A 58 6.87 -1.27 -20.10
C GLN A 58 6.42 -0.22 -19.10
N THR A 59 6.31 1.04 -19.52
CA THR A 59 5.88 2.19 -18.72
C THR A 59 4.70 2.91 -19.36
N GLY A 60 4.15 3.90 -18.68
CA GLY A 60 2.99 4.65 -19.16
C GLY A 60 1.66 4.09 -18.67
N LEU A 61 0.61 4.28 -19.44
CA LEU A 61 -0.76 3.90 -19.08
C LEU A 61 -1.08 2.47 -19.50
N PHE A 62 -1.53 1.68 -18.54
CA PHE A 62 -2.10 0.34 -18.71
C PHE A 62 -3.60 0.42 -18.44
N ALA A 63 -4.38 0.49 -19.50
CA ALA A 63 -5.83 0.62 -19.42
C ALA A 63 -6.53 -0.74 -19.34
N GLU A 64 -7.73 -0.75 -18.77
CA GLU A 64 -8.70 -1.85 -18.88
C GLU A 64 -8.18 -3.22 -18.43
N GLN A 65 -7.48 -3.23 -17.29
CA GLN A 65 -7.00 -4.44 -16.67
C GLN A 65 -8.08 -5.08 -15.81
N ILE A 66 -7.98 -6.39 -15.60
CA ILE A 66 -8.86 -7.14 -14.69
C ILE A 66 -7.99 -7.88 -13.67
N PHE A 67 -8.34 -7.72 -12.39
CA PHE A 67 -7.79 -8.48 -11.29
C PHE A 67 -8.90 -9.34 -10.69
N SER A 68 -8.74 -10.65 -10.70
CA SER A 68 -9.71 -11.59 -10.10
C SER A 68 -9.43 -11.73 -8.61
N GLY A 69 -10.17 -10.98 -7.80
CA GLY A 69 -10.07 -10.95 -6.35
C GLY A 69 -11.07 -11.86 -5.65
N ALA A 70 -10.97 -11.92 -4.32
CA ALA A 70 -11.84 -12.75 -3.48
C ALA A 70 -13.32 -12.34 -3.55
N ASP A 71 -13.59 -11.05 -3.70
CA ASP A 71 -14.94 -10.49 -3.84
C ASP A 71 -15.38 -10.33 -5.32
N GLY A 72 -14.68 -10.99 -6.26
CA GLY A 72 -14.94 -10.95 -7.70
C GLY A 72 -13.99 -10.04 -8.47
N ASP A 73 -14.22 -9.97 -9.79
CA ASP A 73 -13.35 -9.22 -10.69
C ASP A 73 -13.36 -7.72 -10.39
N ILE A 74 -12.17 -7.15 -10.48
CA ILE A 74 -11.92 -5.71 -10.29
C ILE A 74 -11.39 -5.17 -11.61
N HIS A 75 -12.17 -4.31 -12.25
CA HIS A 75 -11.72 -3.56 -13.42
C HIS A 75 -10.89 -2.38 -12.98
N TYR A 76 -9.70 -2.23 -13.53
CA TYR A 76 -8.79 -1.16 -13.12
C TYR A 76 -7.88 -0.71 -14.25
N SER A 77 -7.30 0.45 -14.08
CA SER A 77 -6.23 0.96 -14.93
C SER A 77 -5.13 1.51 -14.04
N TYR A 78 -3.89 1.50 -14.53
CA TYR A 78 -2.78 2.04 -13.78
C TYR A 78 -1.76 2.74 -14.67
N TYR A 79 -0.94 3.56 -14.05
CA TYR A 79 0.16 4.28 -14.70
C TYR A 79 1.47 3.97 -13.98
N LEU A 80 2.49 3.64 -14.76
CA LEU A 80 3.87 3.57 -14.31
C LEU A 80 4.65 4.76 -14.89
N PRO A 81 5.40 5.51 -14.07
CA PRO A 81 6.20 6.64 -14.56
C PRO A 81 7.28 6.18 -15.53
N ASP A 82 7.72 7.05 -16.42
CA ASP A 82 8.70 6.72 -17.48
C ASP A 82 10.03 6.18 -16.91
N SER A 83 10.40 6.60 -15.71
CA SER A 83 11.59 6.11 -15.03
C SER A 83 11.41 4.80 -14.26
N TYR A 84 10.23 4.17 -14.34
CA TYR A 84 9.97 2.92 -13.65
C TYR A 84 10.68 1.75 -14.35
N ASP A 85 11.66 1.17 -13.68
CA ASP A 85 12.43 0.00 -14.15
C ASP A 85 12.43 -1.16 -13.15
N GLY A 86 11.70 -1.02 -12.03
CA GLY A 86 11.65 -1.99 -10.94
C GLY A 86 12.86 -1.95 -10.00
N SER A 87 13.90 -1.17 -10.29
CA SER A 87 15.13 -1.13 -9.48
C SER A 87 15.02 -0.29 -8.21
N ARG A 88 14.15 0.72 -8.21
CA ARG A 88 13.84 1.58 -7.05
C ARG A 88 12.36 1.57 -6.71
N LYS A 89 12.04 1.85 -5.46
CA LYS A 89 10.66 1.92 -5.00
C LYS A 89 10.04 3.29 -5.25
N PHE A 90 8.80 3.29 -5.71
CA PHE A 90 8.00 4.48 -6.01
C PHE A 90 6.87 4.67 -5.01
N PRO A 91 6.48 5.91 -4.69
CA PRO A 91 5.19 6.17 -4.05
C PRO A 91 4.07 5.61 -4.91
N MET A 92 2.95 5.27 -4.28
CA MET A 92 1.74 4.85 -4.99
C MET A 92 0.55 5.69 -4.57
N MET A 93 -0.30 6.03 -5.54
CA MET A 93 -1.59 6.68 -5.33
C MET A 93 -2.71 5.77 -5.83
N VAL A 94 -3.60 5.37 -4.94
CA VAL A 94 -4.82 4.63 -5.26
C VAL A 94 -5.98 5.62 -5.33
N VAL A 95 -6.60 5.73 -6.50
CA VAL A 95 -7.62 6.75 -6.80
C VAL A 95 -8.95 6.10 -7.13
N MET A 96 -9.99 6.39 -6.36
CA MET A 96 -11.35 5.89 -6.63
C MET A 96 -12.24 6.99 -7.18
N PRO A 97 -12.80 6.79 -8.39
CA PRO A 97 -13.65 7.77 -9.05
C PRO A 97 -15.05 7.84 -8.42
N GLY A 98 -15.81 8.86 -8.79
CA GLY A 98 -17.21 8.99 -8.44
C GLY A 98 -18.12 8.04 -9.24
N TYR A 99 -19.40 8.00 -8.86
CA TYR A 99 -20.41 7.09 -9.40
C TYR A 99 -20.41 6.98 -10.94
N ASN A 100 -20.39 8.10 -11.65
CA ASN A 100 -20.48 8.10 -13.13
C ASN A 100 -19.30 7.43 -13.84
N MET A 101 -18.24 7.09 -13.10
CA MET A 101 -17.02 6.48 -13.65
C MET A 101 -16.75 5.10 -13.03
N MET A 102 -17.74 4.52 -12.33
CA MET A 102 -17.71 3.17 -11.82
C MET A 102 -17.97 2.15 -12.93
N TRP A 103 -17.87 0.87 -12.60
CA TRP A 103 -18.12 -0.21 -13.55
C TRP A 103 -19.62 -0.49 -13.69
N PHE A 104 -20.16 -0.28 -14.89
CA PHE A 104 -21.53 -0.59 -15.28
C PHE A 104 -21.59 -1.51 -16.52
N GLY A 105 -20.56 -2.29 -16.75
CA GLY A 105 -20.39 -3.10 -17.94
C GLY A 105 -19.38 -2.47 -18.93
N GLU A 106 -19.20 -3.12 -20.06
CA GLU A 106 -18.15 -2.81 -21.06
C GLU A 106 -18.22 -1.37 -21.56
N ASP A 107 -19.41 -0.81 -21.73
CA ASP A 107 -19.62 0.57 -22.20
C ASP A 107 -19.04 1.63 -21.24
N SER A 108 -18.81 1.28 -19.98
CA SER A 108 -18.22 2.16 -18.97
C SER A 108 -16.72 1.97 -18.81
N SER A 109 -16.13 0.97 -19.47
CA SER A 109 -14.70 0.64 -19.35
C SER A 109 -13.83 1.86 -19.65
N GLY A 110 -12.82 2.09 -18.80
CA GLY A 110 -11.89 3.20 -18.94
C GLY A 110 -12.47 4.61 -18.73
N SER A 111 -13.74 4.74 -18.31
CA SER A 111 -14.39 6.05 -18.09
C SER A 111 -13.66 6.92 -17.06
N ASN A 112 -12.91 6.29 -16.15
CA ASN A 112 -12.10 6.95 -15.11
C ASN A 112 -10.77 7.53 -15.65
N LEU A 113 -10.32 7.17 -16.84
CA LEU A 113 -8.99 7.54 -17.35
C LEU A 113 -8.87 9.02 -17.72
N ASN A 114 -9.95 9.62 -18.21
CA ASN A 114 -9.98 11.03 -18.60
C ASN A 114 -10.35 11.96 -17.43
N TRP A 115 -10.55 11.42 -16.26
CA TRP A 115 -10.89 12.19 -15.07
C TRP A 115 -9.64 12.89 -14.52
N SER A 116 -9.78 14.18 -14.21
CA SER A 116 -8.68 14.98 -13.63
C SER A 116 -8.16 14.44 -12.30
N GLY A 117 -9.00 13.76 -11.52
CA GLY A 117 -8.58 13.09 -10.28
C GLY A 117 -7.64 11.91 -10.50
N PHE A 118 -7.62 11.29 -11.69
CA PHE A 118 -6.60 10.32 -12.10
C PHE A 118 -5.41 11.03 -12.75
N THR A 119 -5.65 11.83 -13.79
CA THR A 119 -4.60 12.41 -14.62
C THR A 119 -3.74 13.45 -13.89
N ALA A 120 -4.23 14.06 -12.82
CA ALA A 120 -3.44 15.00 -12.02
C ALA A 120 -2.22 14.32 -11.38
N TRP A 121 -2.39 13.11 -10.87
CA TRP A 121 -1.31 12.37 -10.21
C TRP A 121 -0.25 11.87 -11.18
N THR A 122 -0.60 11.58 -12.43
CA THR A 122 0.35 11.14 -13.47
C THR A 122 1.23 12.27 -14.00
N ARG A 123 0.96 13.51 -13.61
CA ARG A 123 1.65 14.73 -14.11
C ARG A 123 2.43 15.47 -13.04
N LEU A 124 2.52 14.92 -11.84
CA LEU A 124 3.31 15.52 -10.77
C LEU A 124 4.81 15.34 -11.03
N ASP A 125 5.60 16.32 -10.58
CA ASP A 125 7.07 16.20 -10.57
C ASP A 125 7.54 15.03 -9.69
N THR A 126 6.76 14.70 -8.67
CA THR A 126 6.98 13.47 -7.89
C THR A 126 6.41 12.28 -8.66
N GLU A 127 7.29 11.52 -9.27
CA GLU A 127 6.91 10.30 -9.98
C GLU A 127 6.31 9.26 -9.03
N MET A 128 5.17 8.69 -9.41
CA MET A 128 4.48 7.68 -8.63
C MET A 128 3.72 6.68 -9.49
N VAL A 129 3.50 5.49 -8.96
CA VAL A 129 2.54 4.54 -9.51
C VAL A 129 1.13 5.07 -9.19
N VAL A 130 0.27 5.15 -10.20
CA VAL A 130 -1.13 5.60 -10.00
C VAL A 130 -2.07 4.48 -10.40
N VAL A 131 -2.99 4.11 -9.51
CA VAL A 131 -3.94 3.02 -9.73
C VAL A 131 -5.36 3.56 -9.57
N SER A 132 -6.25 3.24 -10.50
CA SER A 132 -7.66 3.63 -10.42
C SER A 132 -8.54 2.42 -10.74
N ALA A 133 -9.39 2.03 -9.82
CA ALA A 133 -10.37 0.96 -10.03
C ALA A 133 -11.75 1.51 -10.40
N GLN A 134 -12.47 0.72 -11.20
CA GLN A 134 -13.88 0.90 -11.47
C GLN A 134 -14.65 -0.21 -10.75
N LEU A 135 -15.16 0.08 -9.57
CA LEU A 135 -15.90 -0.85 -8.73
C LEU A 135 -17.39 -0.78 -9.04
N THR A 136 -18.16 -1.77 -8.58
CA THR A 136 -19.61 -1.88 -8.90
C THR A 136 -20.51 -1.23 -7.87
N ASP A 137 -19.99 -0.92 -6.69
CA ASP A 137 -20.66 -0.22 -5.60
C ASP A 137 -19.66 0.61 -4.78
N TRP A 138 -20.08 1.23 -3.70
CA TRP A 138 -19.24 2.01 -2.79
C TRP A 138 -19.34 1.56 -1.34
N GLY A 139 -19.80 0.32 -1.15
CA GLY A 139 -19.97 -0.32 0.15
C GLY A 139 -18.73 -1.04 0.65
N GLU A 140 -18.97 -1.94 1.58
CA GLU A 140 -17.91 -2.70 2.25
C GLU A 140 -17.21 -3.68 1.31
N LYS A 141 -17.95 -4.29 0.37
CA LYS A 141 -17.39 -5.17 -0.66
C LYS A 141 -16.35 -4.42 -1.48
N SER A 142 -16.72 -3.27 -2.02
CA SER A 142 -15.80 -2.44 -2.82
C SER A 142 -14.62 -1.92 -2.02
N ALA A 143 -14.79 -1.66 -0.72
CA ALA A 143 -13.67 -1.32 0.16
C ALA A 143 -12.67 -2.49 0.29
N ARG A 144 -13.12 -3.73 0.45
CA ARG A 144 -12.24 -4.91 0.45
C ARG A 144 -11.54 -5.10 -0.90
N GLN A 145 -12.25 -4.91 -2.01
CA GLN A 145 -11.67 -4.96 -3.35
C GLN A 145 -10.58 -3.89 -3.54
N ALA A 146 -10.79 -2.66 -3.04
CA ALA A 146 -9.78 -1.60 -3.08
C ALA A 146 -8.53 -1.95 -2.26
N ILE A 147 -8.71 -2.56 -1.08
CA ILE A 147 -7.61 -3.07 -0.24
C ILE A 147 -6.84 -4.16 -0.99
N GLU A 148 -7.54 -5.15 -1.53
CA GLU A 148 -6.92 -6.28 -2.22
C GLU A 148 -6.12 -5.85 -3.44
N LEU A 149 -6.66 -4.92 -4.24
CA LEU A 149 -5.94 -4.33 -5.37
C LEU A 149 -4.71 -3.54 -4.90
N THR A 150 -4.80 -2.80 -3.80
CA THR A 150 -3.66 -2.07 -3.22
C THR A 150 -2.56 -3.05 -2.79
N GLU A 151 -2.91 -4.12 -2.11
CA GLU A 151 -1.97 -5.18 -1.70
C GLU A 151 -1.35 -5.90 -2.89
N TYR A 152 -2.12 -6.13 -3.95
CA TYR A 152 -1.60 -6.68 -5.20
C TYR A 152 -0.47 -5.81 -5.76
N PHE A 153 -0.64 -4.49 -5.83
CA PHE A 153 0.40 -3.59 -6.31
C PHE A 153 1.62 -3.55 -5.39
N ILE A 154 1.43 -3.55 -4.08
CA ILE A 154 2.52 -3.59 -3.09
C ILE A 154 3.37 -4.85 -3.26
N ASN A 155 2.74 -5.98 -3.56
CA ASN A 155 3.41 -7.28 -3.63
C ASN A 155 4.06 -7.57 -4.99
N ASN A 156 3.58 -6.93 -6.07
CA ASN A 156 3.99 -7.26 -7.44
C ASN A 156 4.74 -6.13 -8.15
N PHE A 157 4.74 -4.91 -7.59
CA PHE A 157 5.42 -3.75 -8.17
C PHE A 157 6.43 -3.16 -7.19
N ALA A 158 7.35 -2.36 -7.71
CA ALA A 158 8.35 -1.66 -6.88
C ALA A 158 7.71 -0.46 -6.14
N VAL A 159 6.80 -0.73 -5.22
CA VAL A 159 6.09 0.26 -4.41
C VAL A 159 6.80 0.47 -3.07
N ASP A 160 6.94 1.73 -2.66
CA ASP A 160 7.36 2.11 -1.32
C ASP A 160 6.16 2.02 -0.37
N THR A 161 6.13 1.00 0.46
CA THR A 161 5.03 0.73 1.40
C THR A 161 4.83 1.81 2.46
N SER A 162 5.82 2.67 2.68
CA SER A 162 5.68 3.84 3.57
C SER A 162 5.05 5.05 2.89
N ARG A 163 4.86 5.01 1.56
CA ARG A 163 4.32 6.08 0.74
C ARG A 163 3.19 5.59 -0.17
N VAL A 164 2.27 4.82 0.38
CA VAL A 164 1.01 4.44 -0.27
C VAL A 164 -0.05 5.43 0.15
N TYR A 165 -0.65 6.09 -0.83
CA TYR A 165 -1.65 7.13 -0.61
C TYR A 165 -2.98 6.71 -1.23
N ALA A 166 -4.05 7.25 -0.69
CA ALA A 166 -5.39 7.03 -1.21
C ALA A 166 -6.08 8.37 -1.53
N ALA A 167 -6.86 8.40 -2.60
CA ALA A 167 -7.76 9.49 -2.89
C ALA A 167 -9.11 8.95 -3.37
N GLY A 168 -10.19 9.59 -2.99
CA GLY A 168 -11.52 9.18 -3.41
C GLY A 168 -12.44 10.37 -3.58
N TYR A 169 -13.28 10.34 -4.62
CA TYR A 169 -14.26 11.38 -4.91
C TYR A 169 -15.68 10.81 -4.90
N SER A 170 -16.62 11.46 -4.19
CA SER A 170 -18.02 11.05 -4.10
C SER A 170 -18.16 9.57 -3.69
N ALA A 171 -18.78 8.70 -4.47
CA ALA A 171 -18.88 7.26 -4.21
C ALA A 171 -17.49 6.62 -3.94
N GLY A 172 -16.47 7.00 -4.70
CA GLY A 172 -15.10 6.57 -4.46
C GLY A 172 -14.51 7.10 -3.14
N GLY A 173 -14.95 8.28 -2.69
CA GLY A 173 -14.62 8.83 -1.38
C GLY A 173 -15.14 7.95 -0.25
N GLU A 174 -16.40 7.50 -0.36
CA GLU A 174 -16.99 6.57 0.62
C GLU A 174 -16.29 5.21 0.62
N THR A 175 -15.99 4.65 -0.57
CA THR A 175 -15.22 3.41 -0.70
C THR A 175 -13.88 3.52 0.01
N MET A 176 -13.09 4.56 -0.29
CA MET A 176 -11.76 4.73 0.29
C MET A 176 -11.79 5.09 1.77
N SER A 177 -12.80 5.81 2.24
CA SER A 177 -13.03 6.03 3.68
C SER A 177 -13.16 4.71 4.44
N ARG A 178 -13.94 3.78 3.89
CA ARG A 178 -14.10 2.43 4.47
C ARG A 178 -12.80 1.63 4.40
N ALA A 179 -12.13 1.63 3.24
CA ALA A 179 -10.88 0.91 3.05
C ALA A 179 -9.79 1.38 4.03
N VAL A 180 -9.62 2.68 4.17
CA VAL A 180 -8.66 3.28 5.13
C VAL A 180 -9.06 2.97 6.58
N SER A 181 -10.35 2.95 6.90
CA SER A 181 -10.83 2.56 8.24
C SER A 181 -10.58 1.09 8.54
N MET A 182 -10.72 0.21 7.55
CA MET A 182 -10.48 -1.25 7.69
C MET A 182 -8.99 -1.57 7.77
N ARG A 183 -8.13 -0.83 7.03
CA ARG A 183 -6.68 -1.04 6.95
C ARG A 183 -5.92 0.28 7.08
N PRO A 184 -5.94 0.90 8.27
CA PRO A 184 -5.24 2.17 8.52
C PRO A 184 -3.71 2.04 8.41
N ASP A 185 -3.19 0.83 8.50
CA ASP A 185 -1.77 0.50 8.35
C ASP A 185 -1.28 0.54 6.89
N LEU A 186 -2.19 0.44 5.94
CA LEU A 186 -1.89 0.30 4.52
C LEU A 186 -1.63 1.65 3.83
N TYR A 187 -2.24 2.72 4.33
CA TYR A 187 -2.21 4.04 3.68
C TYR A 187 -1.53 5.08 4.57
N ALA A 188 -0.49 5.74 4.04
CA ALA A 188 0.22 6.81 4.72
C ALA A 188 -0.63 8.10 4.84
N ALA A 189 -1.51 8.35 3.86
CA ALA A 189 -2.47 9.46 3.90
C ALA A 189 -3.65 9.20 2.97
N TYR A 190 -4.77 9.86 3.25
CA TYR A 190 -6.00 9.80 2.47
C TYR A 190 -6.54 11.19 2.16
N LEU A 191 -6.85 11.44 0.88
CA LEU A 191 -7.53 12.63 0.40
C LEU A 191 -9.01 12.29 0.13
N HIS A 192 -9.88 12.82 0.97
CA HIS A 192 -11.33 12.66 0.86
C HIS A 192 -11.94 13.81 0.07
N GLY A 193 -12.59 13.51 -1.05
CA GLY A 193 -13.20 14.49 -1.94
C GLY A 193 -14.71 14.34 -2.07
N ALA A 194 -15.47 15.37 -1.68
CA ALA A 194 -16.89 15.58 -1.98
C ALA A 194 -17.81 14.35 -1.75
N SER A 195 -17.63 13.62 -0.65
CA SER A 195 -18.53 12.59 -0.15
C SER A 195 -18.97 12.86 1.29
N GLN A 196 -19.98 12.13 1.78
CA GLN A 196 -20.54 12.30 3.11
C GLN A 196 -19.80 11.50 4.17
#